data_c89f6cbcfb5c49c5d41f20a74c3ae364
#
_entry.id   c89f6cbcfb5c49c5d41f20a74c3ae364
#
_cell.length_a   1.000
_cell.length_b   1.000
_cell.length_c   1.000
_cell.angle_alpha   90.00
_cell.angle_beta   90.00
_cell.angle_gamma   90.00
#
_symmetry.space_group_name_H-M   'P 1'
#
loop_
_entity.id
_entity.type
_entity.pdbx_description
1 polymer ?
#
loop_
_entity_poly.entity_id
_entity_poly.type
_entity_poly.pdbx_seq_one_letter_code
_entity_poly.pdbx_strand_id
1 'polypeptide(L)'
;MRAVALAGLMFLAACSPKTEYTHALPKDASVVVALDLDEMAQKSGLASAEGQTVINKLKGFLKGGLQGDAAQLAERIIDSPSESGLALDEKVYLFATPHAQAFAVLAKVADESKVESMLEMLQKESIATSLKEESECRWTKIGNAVCGFNNGTFLLVQPAKGDADGMKGSLFSWMRQQEGEGYAALPEFVRLKEDGNDIASALNLTVVPYELTTTLRMGLSADIRLEDIKYLLTANFEQGKVVLRSESLIQNSRIQGFFDAMNEVTQPIQGRLLDYYQGNTMFWAGGHIKGKELYKMLCQNPAIKRMLDNPLLPVDVECIFSSIDGDFAIGNASVLTGKYLLYADVTNNDFLKTFEGLRPLLALTGGQITLDKWGESEYLMRTYYGNFWFGVKNKRLYVTNNRTWAEEAGRTYGASLAVKPWAAEVKENRLFASVNLSMLGEVMKNYHYNLTGNKQTDMALRMMMNHFEYLNVEMPDWRKGEMELVLKDKKANLLQLIVKMLEQI
;
A
#
# COMPACT_ATOMS: atom_id res chain seq x y z
N MET A 1 60.32 -8.67 29.21
CA MET A 1 59.78 -8.97 27.88
C MET A 1 58.68 -10.07 27.85
N ARG A 2 58.53 -10.93 28.86
CA ARG A 2 57.46 -11.96 28.87
C ARG A 2 56.11 -11.45 29.34
N ALA A 3 56.04 -10.36 30.11
CA ALA A 3 54.78 -9.77 30.59
C ALA A 3 54.05 -8.88 29.55
N VAL A 4 54.76 -8.34 28.57
CA VAL A 4 54.20 -7.51 27.49
C VAL A 4 53.57 -8.36 26.37
N ALA A 5 54.09 -9.60 26.20
CA ALA A 5 53.53 -10.56 25.23
C ALA A 5 52.20 -11.19 25.71
N LEU A 6 51.97 -11.32 27.03
CA LEU A 6 50.73 -11.83 27.60
C LEU A 6 49.58 -10.79 27.57
N ALA A 7 49.91 -9.51 27.72
CA ALA A 7 48.96 -8.41 27.61
C ALA A 7 48.47 -8.21 26.15
N GLY A 8 49.34 -8.45 25.15
CA GLY A 8 48.98 -8.38 23.74
C GLY A 8 48.08 -9.53 23.25
N LEU A 9 48.14 -10.70 23.91
CA LEU A 9 47.28 -11.85 23.59
C LEU A 9 45.90 -11.76 24.22
N MET A 10 45.74 -11.01 25.32
CA MET A 10 44.41 -10.78 25.91
C MET A 10 43.58 -9.69 25.20
N PHE A 11 44.20 -8.82 24.39
CA PHE A 11 43.52 -7.85 23.55
C PHE A 11 43.04 -8.43 22.21
N LEU A 12 43.52 -9.59 21.79
CA LEU A 12 43.07 -10.26 20.56
C LEU A 12 41.91 -11.21 20.76
N ALA A 13 41.57 -11.52 22.03
CA ALA A 13 40.41 -12.38 22.36
C ALA A 13 39.11 -11.61 22.62
N ALA A 14 39.12 -10.28 22.56
CA ALA A 14 37.97 -9.44 22.89
C ALA A 14 37.29 -8.74 21.67
N CYS A 15 37.71 -9.08 20.45
CA CYS A 15 37.04 -8.62 19.22
C CYS A 15 36.62 -9.84 18.40
N SER A 16 35.65 -10.57 18.85
CA SER A 16 34.73 -11.20 17.88
C SER A 16 33.98 -10.03 17.23
N PRO A 17 34.08 -9.85 15.88
CA PRO A 17 33.28 -8.82 15.21
C PRO A 17 31.85 -9.14 15.54
N LYS A 18 31.10 -8.21 16.15
CA LYS A 18 29.63 -8.35 16.33
C LYS A 18 29.08 -8.52 14.94
N THR A 19 28.61 -9.71 14.62
CA THR A 19 27.97 -9.99 13.33
C THR A 19 26.77 -9.04 13.22
N GLU A 20 26.71 -8.28 12.13
CA GLU A 20 25.57 -7.39 11.86
C GLU A 20 24.32 -8.25 11.82
N TYR A 21 23.35 -8.04 12.74
CA TYR A 21 22.15 -8.89 12.87
C TYR A 21 21.35 -9.03 11.56
N THR A 22 21.41 -8.02 10.70
CA THR A 22 20.73 -8.00 9.41
C THR A 22 21.23 -9.07 8.43
N HIS A 23 22.40 -9.69 8.68
CA HIS A 23 22.86 -10.83 7.88
C HIS A 23 21.94 -12.04 8.01
N ALA A 24 21.16 -12.15 9.10
CA ALA A 24 20.19 -13.23 9.28
C ALA A 24 18.92 -13.12 8.38
N LEU A 25 18.78 -12.05 7.60
CA LEU A 25 17.73 -11.92 6.58
C LEU A 25 18.04 -12.83 5.39
N PRO A 26 17.19 -13.83 5.08
CA PRO A 26 17.44 -14.75 3.97
C PRO A 26 17.28 -14.05 2.62
N LYS A 27 18.19 -14.35 1.69
CA LYS A 27 18.25 -13.74 0.35
C LYS A 27 16.99 -13.95 -0.48
N ASP A 28 16.26 -15.05 -0.24
CA ASP A 28 15.05 -15.45 -0.94
C ASP A 28 13.77 -14.90 -0.27
N ALA A 29 13.89 -13.99 0.71
CA ALA A 29 12.73 -13.33 1.29
C ALA A 29 11.90 -12.64 0.21
N SER A 30 10.61 -12.95 0.17
CA SER A 30 9.65 -12.37 -0.78
C SER A 30 9.11 -11.02 -0.31
N VAL A 31 9.17 -10.77 0.99
CA VAL A 31 8.88 -9.48 1.63
C VAL A 31 9.80 -9.32 2.83
N VAL A 32 10.35 -8.12 2.98
CA VAL A 32 11.08 -7.65 4.17
C VAL A 32 10.51 -6.30 4.55
N VAL A 33 10.07 -6.18 5.80
CA VAL A 33 9.53 -4.95 6.40
C VAL A 33 10.48 -4.50 7.50
N ALA A 34 10.96 -3.28 7.42
CA ALA A 34 11.74 -2.60 8.46
C ALA A 34 10.81 -1.68 9.24
N LEU A 35 10.80 -1.79 10.55
CA LEU A 35 10.02 -0.98 11.48
C LEU A 35 10.95 -0.13 12.32
N ASP A 36 10.71 1.19 12.37
CA ASP A 36 11.34 2.10 13.30
C ASP A 36 10.42 2.27 14.53
N LEU A 37 10.60 1.37 15.50
CA LEU A 37 9.73 1.30 16.67
C LEU A 37 9.91 2.51 17.59
N ASP A 38 11.12 3.07 17.68
CA ASP A 38 11.40 4.24 18.51
C ASP A 38 10.71 5.49 17.95
N GLU A 39 10.84 5.75 16.67
CA GLU A 39 10.18 6.86 15.98
C GLU A 39 8.64 6.73 16.07
N MET A 40 8.11 5.52 15.83
CA MET A 40 6.68 5.25 15.98
C MET A 40 6.18 5.45 17.40
N ALA A 41 6.94 5.03 18.43
CA ALA A 41 6.59 5.24 19.84
C ALA A 41 6.57 6.73 20.19
N GLN A 42 7.56 7.50 19.74
CA GLN A 42 7.60 8.95 19.93
C GLN A 42 6.39 9.63 19.27
N LYS A 43 6.08 9.30 18.03
CA LYS A 43 4.93 9.85 17.28
C LYS A 43 3.58 9.44 17.85
N SER A 44 3.49 8.28 18.51
CA SER A 44 2.25 7.77 19.09
C SER A 44 1.78 8.55 20.33
N GLY A 45 2.68 9.29 20.98
CA GLY A 45 2.40 9.97 22.22
C GLY A 45 2.19 9.03 23.42
N LEU A 46 2.78 7.83 23.41
CA LEU A 46 2.69 6.88 24.53
C LEU A 46 3.23 7.45 25.85
N ALA A 47 4.11 8.44 25.79
CA ALA A 47 4.59 9.17 26.96
C ALA A 47 3.56 10.18 27.54
N SER A 48 2.47 10.48 26.82
CA SER A 48 1.41 11.38 27.29
C SER A 48 0.55 10.74 28.40
N ALA A 49 -0.31 11.53 29.05
CA ALA A 49 -1.24 11.03 30.06
C ALA A 49 -2.20 9.97 29.50
N GLU A 50 -2.71 10.19 28.28
CA GLU A 50 -3.57 9.24 27.54
C GLU A 50 -2.80 7.97 27.21
N GLY A 51 -1.56 8.10 26.73
CA GLY A 51 -0.68 6.96 26.43
C GLY A 51 -0.38 6.13 27.68
N GLN A 52 -0.13 6.76 28.81
CA GLN A 52 0.06 6.07 30.09
C GLN A 52 -1.20 5.32 30.54
N THR A 53 -2.39 5.83 30.26
CA THR A 53 -3.64 5.10 30.51
C THR A 53 -3.71 3.81 29.70
N VAL A 54 -3.37 3.85 28.42
CA VAL A 54 -3.32 2.67 27.55
C VAL A 54 -2.26 1.66 28.03
N ILE A 55 -1.07 2.15 28.39
CA ILE A 55 -0.01 1.33 28.98
C ILE A 55 -0.50 0.62 30.24
N ASN A 56 -1.19 1.32 31.13
CA ASN A 56 -1.72 0.75 32.37
C ASN A 56 -2.82 -0.30 32.11
N LYS A 57 -3.67 -0.09 31.10
CA LYS A 57 -4.64 -1.10 30.65
C LYS A 57 -3.95 -2.35 30.11
N LEU A 58 -2.89 -2.18 29.29
CA LEU A 58 -2.09 -3.30 28.78
C LEU A 58 -1.45 -4.10 29.92
N LYS A 59 -0.86 -3.42 30.92
CA LYS A 59 -0.33 -4.07 32.13
C LYS A 59 -1.43 -4.83 32.88
N GLY A 60 -2.60 -4.24 33.03
CA GLY A 60 -3.76 -4.90 33.68
C GLY A 60 -4.19 -6.17 32.94
N PHE A 61 -4.20 -6.14 31.60
CA PHE A 61 -4.50 -7.31 30.78
C PHE A 61 -3.46 -8.42 30.94
N LEU A 62 -2.17 -8.07 30.93
CA LEU A 62 -1.08 -9.03 31.11
C LEU A 62 -1.08 -9.64 32.51
N LYS A 63 -1.38 -8.87 33.57
CA LYS A 63 -1.57 -9.41 34.92
C LYS A 63 -2.70 -10.43 35.03
N GLY A 64 -3.72 -10.31 34.22
CA GLY A 64 -4.79 -11.31 34.12
C GLY A 64 -4.36 -12.63 33.48
N GLY A 65 -3.31 -12.62 32.66
CA GLY A 65 -2.79 -13.78 31.93
C GLY A 65 -1.48 -14.36 32.46
N LEU A 66 -0.67 -13.55 33.15
CA LEU A 66 0.64 -13.92 33.69
C LEU A 66 0.63 -13.82 35.23
N GLN A 67 1.41 -14.66 35.91
CA GLN A 67 1.50 -14.63 37.38
C GLN A 67 2.95 -14.50 37.85
N GLY A 68 3.13 -14.08 39.12
CA GLY A 68 4.44 -14.03 39.78
C GLY A 68 5.49 -13.19 39.05
N ASP A 69 6.67 -13.74 38.87
CA ASP A 69 7.84 -13.07 38.28
C ASP A 69 7.62 -12.67 36.81
N ALA A 70 6.81 -13.45 36.08
CA ALA A 70 6.52 -13.16 34.68
C ALA A 70 5.68 -11.89 34.49
N ALA A 71 4.67 -11.69 35.35
CA ALA A 71 3.88 -10.47 35.36
C ALA A 71 4.77 -9.24 35.65
N GLN A 72 5.69 -9.38 36.64
CA GLN A 72 6.61 -8.29 37.00
C GLN A 72 7.60 -7.95 35.88
N LEU A 73 8.14 -8.96 35.17
CA LEU A 73 9.05 -8.68 34.06
C LEU A 73 8.29 -8.06 32.86
N ALA A 74 7.11 -8.60 32.53
CA ALA A 74 6.27 -7.99 31.48
C ALA A 74 6.00 -6.51 31.78
N GLU A 75 5.70 -6.16 33.04
CA GLU A 75 5.55 -4.76 33.44
C GLU A 75 6.84 -3.96 33.25
N ARG A 76 7.99 -4.49 33.67
CA ARG A 76 9.28 -3.81 33.47
C ARG A 76 9.61 -3.60 31.99
N ILE A 77 9.37 -4.60 31.14
CA ILE A 77 9.58 -4.47 29.71
C ILE A 77 8.65 -3.42 29.09
N ILE A 78 7.41 -3.32 29.54
CA ILE A 78 6.47 -2.28 29.08
C ILE A 78 6.94 -0.90 29.53
N ASP A 79 7.42 -0.76 30.78
CA ASP A 79 7.91 0.51 31.31
C ASP A 79 9.27 0.92 30.71
N SER A 80 10.09 -0.06 30.40
CA SER A 80 11.43 0.12 29.86
C SER A 80 11.70 -0.99 28.85
N PRO A 81 11.40 -0.81 27.54
CA PRO A 81 11.57 -1.84 26.53
C PRO A 81 12.99 -2.44 26.45
N SER A 82 14.03 -1.69 26.88
CA SER A 82 15.41 -2.18 26.99
C SER A 82 15.59 -3.31 28.03
N GLU A 83 14.61 -3.54 28.91
CA GLU A 83 14.60 -4.68 29.83
C GLU A 83 14.35 -6.02 29.12
N SER A 84 13.88 -5.99 27.87
CA SER A 84 13.80 -7.18 27.01
C SER A 84 15.17 -7.70 26.57
N GLY A 85 16.21 -6.88 26.66
CA GLY A 85 17.53 -7.17 26.11
C GLY A 85 17.67 -6.91 24.61
N LEU A 86 16.59 -6.43 23.94
CA LEU A 86 16.59 -6.06 22.52
C LEU A 86 16.91 -4.57 22.35
N ALA A 87 17.63 -4.23 21.28
CA ALA A 87 17.90 -2.85 20.87
C ALA A 87 16.72 -2.37 20.02
N LEU A 88 15.65 -1.87 20.65
CA LEU A 88 14.44 -1.40 19.96
C LEU A 88 14.57 0.04 19.41
N ASP A 89 15.70 0.70 19.67
CA ASP A 89 16.19 1.90 19.00
C ASP A 89 16.83 1.61 17.63
N GLU A 90 17.04 0.34 17.32
CA GLU A 90 17.44 -0.15 16.01
C GLU A 90 16.21 -0.72 15.28
N LYS A 91 16.26 -0.77 13.94
CA LYS A 91 15.14 -1.28 13.13
C LYS A 91 14.86 -2.75 13.44
N VAL A 92 13.59 -3.08 13.64
CA VAL A 92 13.10 -4.46 13.73
C VAL A 92 12.62 -4.88 12.35
N TYR A 93 13.05 -6.07 11.90
CA TYR A 93 12.65 -6.58 10.59
C TYR A 93 11.64 -7.71 10.71
N LEU A 94 10.56 -7.62 9.92
CA LEU A 94 9.65 -8.71 9.68
C LEU A 94 9.90 -9.23 8.28
N PHE A 95 9.92 -10.54 8.08
CA PHE A 95 10.10 -11.08 6.74
C PHE A 95 9.31 -12.37 6.52
N ALA A 96 9.06 -12.69 5.24
CA ALA A 96 8.48 -13.97 4.85
C ALA A 96 9.30 -14.60 3.74
N THR A 97 9.46 -15.93 3.81
CA THR A 97 10.17 -16.72 2.81
C THR A 97 9.25 -17.77 2.18
N PRO A 98 9.16 -17.82 0.84
CA PRO A 98 8.34 -18.80 0.16
C PRO A 98 8.92 -20.23 0.29
N HIS A 99 10.26 -20.39 0.27
CA HIS A 99 10.90 -21.70 0.36
C HIS A 99 10.69 -22.36 1.73
N ALA A 100 11.00 -21.63 2.81
CA ALA A 100 10.78 -22.14 4.15
C ALA A 100 9.31 -22.10 4.57
N GLN A 101 8.45 -21.45 3.80
CA GLN A 101 7.04 -21.18 4.16
C GLN A 101 6.91 -20.65 5.58
N ALA A 102 7.69 -19.61 5.89
CA ALA A 102 7.83 -19.08 7.23
C ALA A 102 7.67 -17.57 7.26
N PHE A 103 7.19 -17.09 8.42
CA PHE A 103 7.24 -15.68 8.83
C PHE A 103 8.26 -15.56 9.95
N ALA A 104 8.99 -14.46 9.99
CA ALA A 104 9.99 -14.27 11.02
C ALA A 104 10.08 -12.82 11.48
N VAL A 105 10.56 -12.66 12.73
CA VAL A 105 10.89 -11.38 13.36
C VAL A 105 12.37 -11.41 13.68
N LEU A 106 13.10 -10.40 13.21
CA LEU A 106 14.52 -10.22 13.43
C LEU A 106 14.76 -8.91 14.18
N ALA A 107 15.49 -8.97 15.28
CA ALA A 107 15.88 -7.82 16.07
C ALA A 107 17.35 -7.91 16.49
N LYS A 108 17.95 -6.76 16.80
CA LYS A 108 19.31 -6.69 17.37
C LYS A 108 19.27 -7.00 18.86
N VAL A 109 20.20 -7.81 19.36
CA VAL A 109 20.42 -8.04 20.78
C VAL A 109 21.34 -6.97 21.33
N ALA A 110 20.87 -6.24 22.35
CA ALA A 110 21.66 -5.30 23.11
C ALA A 110 22.32 -5.96 24.34
N ASP A 111 21.55 -6.82 25.03
CA ASP A 111 21.97 -7.53 26.26
C ASP A 111 21.47 -8.97 26.22
N GLU A 112 22.38 -9.90 25.97
CA GLU A 112 22.10 -11.31 25.85
C GLU A 112 21.57 -11.94 27.15
N SER A 113 22.06 -11.48 28.32
CA SER A 113 21.63 -11.99 29.60
C SER A 113 20.19 -11.61 29.95
N LYS A 114 19.74 -10.43 29.50
CA LYS A 114 18.34 -10.02 29.63
C LYS A 114 17.40 -10.83 28.70
N VAL A 115 17.82 -11.09 27.43
CA VAL A 115 17.09 -11.97 26.52
C VAL A 115 16.95 -13.37 27.11
N GLU A 116 18.05 -13.93 27.65
CA GLU A 116 18.04 -15.23 28.35
C GLU A 116 17.02 -15.24 29.51
N SER A 117 17.11 -14.26 30.39
CA SER A 117 16.22 -14.11 31.56
C SER A 117 14.75 -14.01 31.14
N MET A 118 14.44 -13.28 30.05
CA MET A 118 13.10 -13.19 29.47
C MET A 118 12.61 -14.56 29.00
N LEU A 119 13.42 -15.31 28.26
CA LEU A 119 13.04 -16.62 27.72
C LEU A 119 12.91 -17.68 28.82
N GLU A 120 13.80 -17.69 29.83
CA GLU A 120 13.68 -18.57 31.00
C GLU A 120 12.38 -18.33 31.77
N MET A 121 11.94 -17.07 31.84
CA MET A 121 10.69 -16.77 32.49
C MET A 121 9.49 -17.24 31.67
N LEU A 122 9.49 -17.08 30.35
CA LEU A 122 8.47 -17.69 29.48
C LEU A 122 8.45 -19.23 29.61
N GLN A 123 9.61 -19.84 29.88
CA GLN A 123 9.69 -21.27 30.21
C GLN A 123 9.01 -21.63 31.53
N LYS A 124 9.22 -20.85 32.59
CA LYS A 124 8.57 -21.07 33.89
C LYS A 124 7.04 -20.99 33.78
N GLU A 125 6.54 -20.11 32.93
CA GLU A 125 5.10 -19.97 32.62
C GLU A 125 4.58 -21.03 31.61
N SER A 126 5.42 -21.98 31.19
CA SER A 126 5.07 -23.00 30.20
C SER A 126 4.70 -22.43 28.81
N ILE A 127 5.08 -21.18 28.52
CA ILE A 127 4.91 -20.53 27.21
C ILE A 127 6.04 -20.94 26.26
N ALA A 128 7.27 -21.10 26.81
CA ALA A 128 8.44 -21.57 26.08
C ALA A 128 8.92 -22.94 26.59
N THR A 129 9.65 -23.67 25.76
CA THR A 129 10.37 -24.88 26.19
C THR A 129 11.69 -24.51 26.87
N SER A 130 12.40 -25.53 27.46
CA SER A 130 13.72 -25.28 28.01
C SER A 130 14.68 -24.73 26.97
N LEU A 131 15.48 -23.73 27.38
CA LEU A 131 16.53 -23.16 26.58
C LEU A 131 17.60 -24.21 26.29
N LYS A 132 18.05 -24.29 25.06
CA LYS A 132 19.08 -25.20 24.56
C LYS A 132 20.18 -24.41 23.89
N GLU A 133 21.42 -24.91 23.96
CA GLU A 133 22.54 -24.33 23.26
C GLU A 133 23.01 -25.26 22.15
N GLU A 134 23.15 -24.73 20.94
CA GLU A 134 23.62 -25.47 19.77
C GLU A 134 24.28 -24.49 18.78
N SER A 135 25.51 -24.80 18.37
CA SER A 135 26.18 -24.06 17.29
C SER A 135 26.30 -22.56 17.53
N GLU A 136 26.73 -22.15 18.74
CA GLU A 136 26.91 -20.77 19.16
C GLU A 136 25.60 -19.95 19.21
N CYS A 137 24.47 -20.63 19.20
CA CYS A 137 23.14 -20.05 19.29
C CYS A 137 22.36 -20.71 20.43
N ARG A 138 21.73 -19.91 21.28
CA ARG A 138 20.75 -20.39 22.25
C ARG A 138 19.36 -20.35 21.61
N TRP A 139 18.57 -21.38 21.84
CA TRP A 139 17.25 -21.49 21.19
C TRP A 139 16.22 -22.17 22.07
N THR A 140 14.96 -21.86 21.82
CA THR A 140 13.79 -22.46 22.46
C THR A 140 12.59 -22.45 21.51
N LYS A 141 11.52 -23.16 21.85
CA LYS A 141 10.22 -23.05 21.18
C LYS A 141 9.30 -22.16 22.00
N ILE A 142 8.57 -21.26 21.34
CA ILE A 142 7.54 -20.41 21.91
C ILE A 142 6.25 -20.70 21.15
N GLY A 143 5.34 -21.48 21.76
CA GLY A 143 4.14 -21.95 21.06
C GLY A 143 4.50 -22.73 19.80
N ASN A 144 4.03 -22.28 18.63
CA ASN A 144 4.35 -22.86 17.32
C ASN A 144 5.49 -22.13 16.58
N ALA A 145 6.31 -21.37 17.28
CA ALA A 145 7.49 -20.71 16.72
C ALA A 145 8.77 -21.26 17.32
N VAL A 146 9.89 -21.16 16.59
CA VAL A 146 11.24 -21.38 17.11
C VAL A 146 11.93 -20.02 17.28
N CYS A 147 12.52 -19.82 18.45
CA CYS A 147 13.26 -18.61 18.80
C CYS A 147 14.72 -18.96 18.99
N GLY A 148 15.62 -18.19 18.37
CA GLY A 148 17.06 -18.28 18.57
C GLY A 148 17.70 -16.93 18.81
N PHE A 149 18.77 -16.89 19.58
CA PHE A 149 19.54 -15.67 19.81
C PHE A 149 21.01 -15.94 20.08
N ASN A 150 21.83 -14.94 19.84
CA ASN A 150 23.26 -14.87 20.19
C ASN A 150 23.62 -13.43 20.57
N ASN A 151 24.92 -13.14 20.72
CA ASN A 151 25.43 -11.80 21.12
C ASN A 151 25.22 -10.68 20.06
N GLY A 152 24.21 -10.71 19.27
CA GLY A 152 23.93 -9.65 18.29
C GLY A 152 22.57 -9.79 17.62
N THR A 153 22.09 -11.02 17.53
CA THR A 153 20.92 -11.37 16.73
C THR A 153 19.87 -12.08 17.55
N PHE A 154 18.64 -11.63 17.46
CA PHE A 154 17.44 -12.32 17.94
C PHE A 154 16.57 -12.65 16.74
N LEU A 155 16.16 -13.92 16.59
CA LEU A 155 15.36 -14.39 15.48
C LEU A 155 14.23 -15.28 15.97
N LEU A 156 12.98 -14.90 15.68
CA LEU A 156 11.77 -15.68 15.94
C LEU A 156 11.17 -16.13 14.62
N VAL A 157 11.04 -17.43 14.39
CA VAL A 157 10.57 -18.02 13.13
C VAL A 157 9.30 -18.84 13.38
N GLN A 158 8.23 -18.48 12.69
CA GLN A 158 6.96 -19.20 12.73
C GLN A 158 6.66 -19.82 11.37
N PRO A 159 6.37 -21.13 11.29
CA PRO A 159 5.93 -21.76 10.05
C PRO A 159 4.55 -21.23 9.65
N ALA A 160 4.33 -21.03 8.36
CA ALA A 160 3.01 -20.72 7.80
C ALA A 160 2.09 -21.96 7.87
N LYS A 161 2.70 -23.18 7.83
CA LYS A 161 2.03 -24.48 7.98
C LYS A 161 2.96 -25.44 8.70
N GLY A 162 2.39 -26.42 9.44
CA GLY A 162 3.17 -27.41 10.18
C GLY A 162 3.55 -26.93 11.58
N ASP A 163 4.63 -27.45 12.11
CA ASP A 163 5.11 -27.19 13.47
C ASP A 163 6.49 -26.50 13.51
N ALA A 164 6.85 -26.02 14.70
CA ALA A 164 8.10 -25.30 14.93
C ALA A 164 9.35 -26.17 14.70
N ASP A 165 9.27 -27.51 14.81
CA ASP A 165 10.42 -28.39 14.67
C ASP A 165 11.03 -28.32 13.27
N GLY A 166 10.17 -28.18 12.24
CA GLY A 166 10.60 -28.00 10.86
C GLY A 166 11.41 -26.71 10.61
N MET A 167 11.27 -25.70 11.47
CA MET A 167 11.92 -24.39 11.29
C MET A 167 13.31 -24.29 11.92
N LYS A 168 13.72 -25.24 12.76
CA LYS A 168 15.02 -25.22 13.42
C LYS A 168 16.20 -25.12 12.44
N GLY A 169 16.14 -25.90 11.35
CA GLY A 169 17.19 -25.87 10.31
C GLY A 169 17.31 -24.49 9.64
N SER A 170 16.19 -23.88 9.31
CA SER A 170 16.13 -22.54 8.74
C SER A 170 16.67 -21.48 9.71
N LEU A 171 16.24 -21.54 10.99
CA LEU A 171 16.73 -20.65 12.03
C LEU A 171 18.28 -20.62 12.08
N PHE A 172 18.90 -21.80 12.23
CA PHE A 172 20.35 -21.89 12.31
C PHE A 172 21.05 -21.51 10.99
N SER A 173 20.48 -21.89 9.85
CA SER A 173 21.02 -21.47 8.56
C SER A 173 21.08 -19.95 8.42
N TRP A 174 19.99 -19.27 8.78
CA TRP A 174 19.91 -17.81 8.68
C TRP A 174 20.80 -17.11 9.69
N MET A 175 20.85 -17.58 10.93
CA MET A 175 21.73 -16.98 11.96
C MET A 175 23.23 -17.12 11.68
N ARG A 176 23.63 -18.06 10.82
CA ARG A 176 25.04 -18.28 10.43
C ARG A 176 25.45 -17.62 9.12
N GLN A 177 24.51 -16.95 8.43
CA GLN A 177 24.84 -16.25 7.18
C GLN A 177 25.94 -15.24 7.40
N GLN A 178 26.87 -15.19 6.45
CA GLN A 178 27.97 -14.25 6.44
C GLN A 178 27.60 -13.00 5.63
N GLU A 179 28.41 -11.97 5.75
CA GLU A 179 28.30 -10.80 4.90
C GLU A 179 28.30 -11.19 3.42
N GLY A 180 27.33 -10.65 2.66
CA GLY A 180 27.18 -10.97 1.24
C GLY A 180 26.29 -12.17 0.89
N GLU A 181 25.91 -13.01 1.86
CA GLU A 181 25.07 -14.20 1.61
C GLU A 181 23.56 -13.90 1.73
N GLY A 182 23.17 -13.01 2.65
CA GLY A 182 21.79 -12.69 2.98
C GLY A 182 21.16 -11.61 2.11
N TYR A 183 19.92 -11.25 2.48
CA TYR A 183 19.17 -10.14 1.88
C TYR A 183 19.88 -8.79 2.03
N ALA A 184 20.68 -8.63 3.10
CA ALA A 184 21.46 -7.43 3.36
C ALA A 184 22.46 -7.07 2.25
N ALA A 185 22.82 -8.05 1.40
CA ALA A 185 23.67 -7.82 0.23
C ALA A 185 22.92 -7.30 -1.00
N LEU A 186 21.59 -7.26 -0.97
CA LEU A 186 20.78 -6.82 -2.10
C LEU A 186 20.64 -5.30 -2.15
N PRO A 187 20.59 -4.68 -3.35
CA PRO A 187 20.46 -3.23 -3.50
C PRO A 187 19.23 -2.65 -2.80
N GLU A 188 18.13 -3.38 -2.79
CA GLU A 188 16.90 -2.97 -2.12
C GLU A 188 17.03 -2.83 -0.61
N PHE A 189 17.97 -3.55 0.02
CA PHE A 189 18.19 -3.47 1.45
C PHE A 189 18.75 -2.09 1.86
N VAL A 190 19.60 -1.48 1.03
CA VAL A 190 20.12 -0.13 1.29
C VAL A 190 18.95 0.84 1.47
N ARG A 191 17.92 0.71 0.64
CA ARG A 191 16.72 1.55 0.69
C ARG A 191 15.85 1.28 1.95
N LEU A 192 15.86 0.05 2.47
CA LEU A 192 15.17 -0.30 3.72
C LEU A 192 15.87 0.31 4.95
N LYS A 193 17.18 0.53 4.87
CA LYS A 193 17.97 1.12 5.96
C LYS A 193 17.91 2.64 5.99
N GLU A 194 17.42 3.30 4.93
CA GLU A 194 17.31 4.76 4.89
C GLU A 194 16.50 5.26 6.09
N ASP A 195 17.02 6.28 6.76
CA ASP A 195 16.35 6.91 7.90
C ASP A 195 15.16 7.77 7.45
N GLY A 196 14.27 8.08 8.40
CA GLY A 196 13.12 8.96 8.16
C GLY A 196 11.86 8.23 7.67
N ASN A 197 11.87 6.89 7.63
CA ASN A 197 10.66 6.11 7.38
C ASN A 197 10.25 5.35 8.64
N ASP A 198 9.01 5.52 9.09
CA ASP A 198 8.44 4.77 10.21
C ASP A 198 8.34 3.28 9.87
N ILE A 199 7.93 3.00 8.63
CA ILE A 199 7.86 1.65 8.06
C ILE A 199 8.44 1.71 6.65
N ALA A 200 9.37 0.81 6.33
CA ALA A 200 9.82 0.58 4.96
C ALA A 200 9.69 -0.90 4.62
N SER A 201 9.25 -1.23 3.42
CA SER A 201 9.08 -2.62 2.97
C SER A 201 9.58 -2.80 1.56
N ALA A 202 10.40 -3.82 1.33
CA ALA A 202 10.71 -4.30 -0.01
C ALA A 202 9.99 -5.63 -0.23
N LEU A 203 9.25 -5.73 -1.31
CA LEU A 203 8.48 -6.91 -1.65
C LEU A 203 8.52 -7.21 -3.15
N ASN A 204 8.30 -8.45 -3.53
CA ASN A 204 8.00 -8.83 -4.89
C ASN A 204 6.52 -9.20 -5.08
N LEU A 205 6.05 -9.23 -6.32
CA LEU A 205 4.63 -9.43 -6.59
C LEU A 205 4.10 -10.85 -6.30
N THR A 206 4.94 -11.78 -5.88
CA THR A 206 4.46 -13.12 -5.48
C THR A 206 3.66 -13.09 -4.18
N VAL A 207 3.86 -12.08 -3.33
CA VAL A 207 3.13 -11.91 -2.07
C VAL A 207 1.77 -11.22 -2.25
N VAL A 208 1.55 -10.61 -3.42
CA VAL A 208 0.27 -9.92 -3.71
C VAL A 208 -0.76 -10.96 -4.16
N PRO A 209 -1.99 -10.94 -3.59
CA PRO A 209 -3.06 -11.84 -3.97
C PRO A 209 -3.29 -11.90 -5.48
N TYR A 210 -3.58 -13.11 -5.98
CA TYR A 210 -3.76 -13.37 -7.42
C TYR A 210 -4.80 -12.43 -8.05
N GLU A 211 -5.88 -12.17 -7.34
CA GLU A 211 -7.00 -11.33 -7.80
C GLU A 211 -6.54 -9.90 -8.14
N LEU A 212 -5.59 -9.36 -7.38
CA LEU A 212 -5.04 -8.02 -7.59
C LEU A 212 -3.97 -7.99 -8.70
N THR A 213 -3.33 -9.13 -8.99
CA THR A 213 -2.28 -9.22 -10.00
C THR A 213 -2.78 -9.68 -11.37
N THR A 214 -4.04 -10.13 -11.48
CA THR A 214 -4.58 -10.72 -12.73
C THR A 214 -4.50 -9.76 -13.92
N THR A 215 -4.91 -8.51 -13.74
CA THR A 215 -4.87 -7.51 -14.81
C THR A 215 -3.45 -7.22 -15.26
N LEU A 216 -2.51 -7.11 -14.31
CA LEU A 216 -1.10 -6.93 -14.61
C LEU A 216 -0.54 -8.12 -15.40
N ARG A 217 -0.87 -9.35 -14.97
CA ARG A 217 -0.44 -10.59 -15.65
C ARG A 217 -0.91 -10.68 -17.09
N MET A 218 -2.12 -10.20 -17.40
CA MET A 218 -2.62 -10.18 -18.78
C MET A 218 -1.83 -9.23 -19.70
N GLY A 219 -1.22 -8.18 -19.15
CA GLY A 219 -0.38 -7.24 -19.88
C GLY A 219 1.10 -7.64 -19.97
N LEU A 220 1.57 -8.55 -19.10
CA LEU A 220 2.96 -8.98 -19.05
C LEU A 220 3.22 -10.09 -20.10
N SER A 221 4.40 -10.08 -20.68
CA SER A 221 4.84 -11.20 -21.52
C SER A 221 5.15 -12.44 -20.65
N ALA A 222 4.96 -13.63 -21.22
CA ALA A 222 5.04 -14.91 -20.49
C ALA A 222 6.41 -15.22 -19.85
N ASP A 223 7.45 -14.52 -20.27
CA ASP A 223 8.81 -14.65 -19.77
C ASP A 223 9.11 -13.75 -18.56
N ILE A 224 8.17 -12.88 -18.15
CA ILE A 224 8.33 -12.04 -16.96
C ILE A 224 7.82 -12.77 -15.73
N ARG A 225 8.72 -13.01 -14.77
CA ARG A 225 8.38 -13.62 -13.50
C ARG A 225 7.97 -12.55 -12.47
N LEU A 226 7.00 -12.86 -11.64
CA LEU A 226 6.53 -11.94 -10.61
C LEU A 226 7.59 -11.63 -9.54
N GLU A 227 8.54 -12.53 -9.36
CA GLU A 227 9.69 -12.33 -8.46
C GLU A 227 10.61 -11.20 -8.95
N ASP A 228 10.62 -10.93 -10.28
CA ASP A 228 11.44 -9.89 -10.89
C ASP A 228 10.77 -8.50 -10.77
N ILE A 229 9.50 -8.46 -10.35
CA ILE A 229 8.75 -7.22 -10.15
C ILE A 229 8.76 -6.88 -8.67
N LYS A 230 9.69 -6.01 -8.29
CA LYS A 230 9.92 -5.59 -6.91
C LYS A 230 9.47 -4.15 -6.70
N TYR A 231 8.94 -3.89 -5.50
CA TYR A 231 8.55 -2.56 -5.04
C TYR A 231 9.15 -2.26 -3.67
N LEU A 232 9.54 -1.02 -3.48
CA LEU A 232 9.74 -0.41 -2.19
C LEU A 232 8.44 0.30 -1.79
N LEU A 233 7.93 0.01 -0.60
CA LEU A 233 6.81 0.72 0.00
C LEU A 233 7.28 1.36 1.29
N THR A 234 6.97 2.63 1.50
CA THR A 234 7.23 3.32 2.77
C THR A 234 5.94 3.90 3.34
N ALA A 235 5.86 3.97 4.65
CA ALA A 235 4.76 4.62 5.36
C ALA A 235 5.30 5.54 6.44
N ASN A 236 4.78 6.76 6.49
CA ASN A 236 5.15 7.78 7.46
C ASN A 236 3.90 8.36 8.10
N PHE A 237 3.90 8.37 9.43
CA PHE A 237 2.85 8.97 10.24
C PHE A 237 3.23 10.42 10.56
N GLU A 238 2.78 11.33 9.70
CA GLU A 238 3.08 12.76 9.82
C GLU A 238 1.98 13.51 10.58
N GLN A 239 2.24 14.75 10.94
CA GLN A 239 1.18 15.63 11.46
C GLN A 239 0.15 15.91 10.37
N GLY A 240 -1.11 15.66 10.66
CA GLY A 240 -2.24 15.92 9.77
C GLY A 240 -2.41 14.92 8.64
N LYS A 241 -1.51 13.95 8.46
CA LYS A 241 -1.62 12.93 7.39
C LYS A 241 -0.80 11.67 7.64
N VAL A 242 -1.14 10.63 6.91
CA VAL A 242 -0.27 9.46 6.69
C VAL A 242 0.12 9.43 5.23
N VAL A 243 1.40 9.25 4.97
CA VAL A 243 1.94 9.22 3.61
C VAL A 243 2.49 7.83 3.32
N LEU A 244 1.94 7.19 2.30
CA LEU A 244 2.40 5.91 1.77
C LEU A 244 3.06 6.16 0.42
N ARG A 245 4.32 5.77 0.25
CA ARG A 245 5.03 5.88 -1.04
C ARG A 245 5.32 4.52 -1.60
N SER A 246 5.23 4.40 -2.91
CA SER A 246 5.65 3.22 -3.65
C SER A 246 6.67 3.60 -4.71
N GLU A 247 7.71 2.79 -4.83
CA GLU A 247 8.72 2.92 -5.88
C GLU A 247 9.03 1.55 -6.48
N SER A 248 9.03 1.47 -7.80
CA SER A 248 9.40 0.26 -8.53
C SER A 248 10.92 0.06 -8.50
N LEU A 249 11.37 -1.09 -8.01
CA LEU A 249 12.77 -1.51 -7.97
C LEU A 249 13.11 -2.48 -9.12
N ILE A 250 12.42 -2.38 -10.25
CA ILE A 250 12.48 -3.34 -11.34
C ILE A 250 13.78 -3.17 -12.13
N GLN A 251 14.54 -4.25 -12.29
CA GLN A 251 15.77 -4.30 -13.08
C GLN A 251 15.55 -4.89 -14.48
N ASN A 252 14.43 -5.57 -14.71
CA ASN A 252 14.11 -6.17 -16.00
C ASN A 252 13.87 -5.08 -17.07
N SER A 253 14.68 -5.06 -18.13
CA SER A 253 14.67 -4.02 -19.16
C SER A 253 13.35 -3.94 -19.93
N ARG A 254 12.60 -5.05 -20.09
CA ARG A 254 11.30 -5.04 -20.77
C ARG A 254 10.24 -4.34 -19.93
N ILE A 255 10.24 -4.60 -18.61
CA ILE A 255 9.30 -3.92 -17.69
C ILE A 255 9.66 -2.44 -17.62
N GLN A 256 10.94 -2.11 -17.54
CA GLN A 256 11.38 -0.71 -17.63
C GLN A 256 10.90 -0.04 -18.91
N GLY A 257 11.06 -0.71 -20.07
CA GLY A 257 10.57 -0.21 -21.36
C GLY A 257 9.05 -0.01 -21.38
N PHE A 258 8.28 -0.86 -20.71
CA PHE A 258 6.84 -0.64 -20.55
C PHE A 258 6.53 0.65 -19.74
N PHE A 259 7.21 0.86 -18.61
CA PHE A 259 7.03 2.11 -17.85
C PHE A 259 7.47 3.35 -18.62
N ASP A 260 8.57 3.25 -19.39
CA ASP A 260 9.02 4.33 -20.27
C ASP A 260 7.96 4.67 -21.30
N ALA A 261 7.40 3.65 -21.98
CA ALA A 261 6.32 3.83 -22.93
C ALA A 261 5.06 4.44 -22.29
N MET A 262 4.70 4.01 -21.07
CA MET A 262 3.59 4.60 -20.33
C MET A 262 3.88 6.08 -19.97
N ASN A 263 5.11 6.42 -19.61
CA ASN A 263 5.52 7.79 -19.36
C ASN A 263 5.53 8.66 -20.63
N GLU A 264 5.71 8.08 -21.80
CA GLU A 264 5.63 8.79 -23.09
C GLU A 264 4.19 9.07 -23.51
N VAL A 265 3.28 8.10 -23.31
CA VAL A 265 1.87 8.22 -23.72
C VAL A 265 1.02 9.00 -22.71
N THR A 266 1.46 9.12 -21.47
CA THR A 266 0.84 9.96 -20.44
C THR A 266 1.68 11.23 -20.23
N GLN A 267 1.03 12.30 -19.80
CA GLN A 267 1.69 13.58 -19.52
C GLN A 267 1.18 14.13 -18.17
N PRO A 268 1.83 15.12 -17.56
CA PRO A 268 1.27 15.81 -16.41
C PRO A 268 -0.09 16.44 -16.72
N ILE A 269 -1.04 16.28 -15.80
CA ILE A 269 -2.41 16.80 -15.90
C ILE A 269 -2.37 18.34 -15.96
N GLN A 270 -3.13 18.94 -16.85
CA GLN A 270 -3.25 20.40 -16.95
C GLN A 270 -4.17 20.99 -15.86
N GLY A 271 -5.07 20.17 -15.32
CA GLY A 271 -5.97 20.51 -14.21
C GLY A 271 -7.18 21.35 -14.60
N ARG A 272 -7.40 21.63 -15.89
CA ARG A 272 -8.52 22.45 -16.36
C ARG A 272 -9.89 21.79 -16.13
N LEU A 273 -9.92 20.46 -16.03
CA LEU A 273 -11.17 19.73 -15.84
C LEU A 273 -11.72 19.86 -14.41
N LEU A 274 -10.93 20.27 -13.43
CA LEU A 274 -11.41 20.50 -12.05
C LEU A 274 -12.54 21.53 -11.98
N ASP A 275 -12.55 22.53 -12.88
CA ASP A 275 -13.57 23.58 -12.93
C ASP A 275 -14.95 23.05 -13.35
N TYR A 276 -15.02 21.87 -13.97
CA TYR A 276 -16.23 21.23 -14.48
C TYR A 276 -16.89 20.28 -13.49
N TYR A 277 -16.29 20.12 -12.30
CA TYR A 277 -16.86 19.32 -11.21
C TYR A 277 -17.22 20.18 -10.01
N GLN A 278 -18.38 19.95 -9.44
CA GLN A 278 -18.82 20.67 -8.24
C GLN A 278 -17.93 20.33 -7.05
N GLY A 279 -17.71 21.29 -6.15
CA GLY A 279 -16.88 21.11 -4.96
C GLY A 279 -17.37 20.04 -3.96
N ASN A 280 -18.61 19.57 -4.10
CA ASN A 280 -19.17 18.46 -3.34
C ASN A 280 -19.03 17.10 -4.06
N THR A 281 -18.19 16.98 -5.07
CA THR A 281 -17.84 15.70 -5.70
C THR A 281 -17.15 14.82 -4.66
N MET A 282 -17.65 13.60 -4.46
CA MET A 282 -17.14 12.67 -3.46
C MET A 282 -15.87 11.95 -3.94
N PHE A 283 -15.86 11.54 -5.20
CA PHE A 283 -14.74 10.89 -5.85
C PHE A 283 -14.40 11.63 -7.14
N TRP A 284 -13.13 11.85 -7.36
CA TRP A 284 -12.61 12.36 -8.62
C TRP A 284 -11.31 11.63 -8.95
N ALA A 285 -11.16 11.26 -10.21
CA ALA A 285 -9.91 10.74 -10.75
C ALA A 285 -9.68 11.29 -12.14
N GLY A 286 -8.44 11.62 -12.47
CA GLY A 286 -8.08 12.15 -13.78
C GLY A 286 -6.65 11.84 -14.16
N GLY A 287 -6.37 12.06 -15.42
CA GLY A 287 -5.07 11.86 -16.04
C GLY A 287 -4.95 12.68 -17.32
N HIS A 288 -3.78 12.58 -17.94
CA HIS A 288 -3.53 13.16 -19.26
C HIS A 288 -2.96 12.11 -20.20
N ILE A 289 -3.57 11.91 -21.37
CA ILE A 289 -3.13 10.90 -22.34
C ILE A 289 -3.01 11.45 -23.74
N LYS A 290 -2.05 10.91 -24.50
CA LYS A 290 -1.95 10.98 -25.96
C LYS A 290 -2.62 9.74 -26.52
N GLY A 291 -3.93 9.83 -26.77
CA GLY A 291 -4.74 8.64 -27.08
C GLY A 291 -4.27 7.86 -28.30
N LYS A 292 -3.83 8.54 -29.36
CA LYS A 292 -3.27 7.87 -30.54
C LYS A 292 -2.03 7.03 -30.22
N GLU A 293 -1.13 7.54 -29.38
CA GLU A 293 0.09 6.84 -29.02
C GLU A 293 -0.23 5.70 -28.03
N LEU A 294 -1.18 5.90 -27.14
CA LEU A 294 -1.70 4.85 -26.25
C LEU A 294 -2.31 3.69 -27.05
N TYR A 295 -3.12 3.98 -28.08
CA TYR A 295 -3.68 2.95 -28.96
C TYR A 295 -2.59 2.13 -29.64
N LYS A 296 -1.57 2.78 -30.21
CA LYS A 296 -0.43 2.11 -30.84
C LYS A 296 0.32 1.21 -29.85
N MET A 297 0.56 1.69 -28.64
CA MET A 297 1.22 0.93 -27.58
C MET A 297 0.39 -0.31 -27.19
N LEU A 298 -0.91 -0.16 -26.98
CA LEU A 298 -1.82 -1.27 -26.65
C LEU A 298 -1.86 -2.32 -27.77
N CYS A 299 -1.84 -1.90 -29.04
CA CYS A 299 -1.84 -2.78 -30.19
C CYS A 299 -0.53 -3.58 -30.38
N GLN A 300 0.55 -3.26 -29.65
CA GLN A 300 1.75 -4.09 -29.59
C GLN A 300 1.49 -5.45 -28.93
N ASN A 301 0.51 -5.52 -28.03
CA ASN A 301 0.06 -6.79 -27.46
C ASN A 301 -0.97 -7.45 -28.38
N PRO A 302 -0.68 -8.65 -28.96
CA PRO A 302 -1.58 -9.29 -29.91
C PRO A 302 -2.94 -9.68 -29.34
N ALA A 303 -3.05 -9.92 -28.03
CA ALA A 303 -4.32 -10.24 -27.38
C ALA A 303 -5.20 -8.99 -27.24
N ILE A 304 -4.59 -7.86 -26.81
CA ILE A 304 -5.28 -6.57 -26.72
C ILE A 304 -5.69 -6.11 -28.13
N LYS A 305 -4.77 -6.19 -29.10
CA LYS A 305 -5.07 -5.83 -30.50
C LYS A 305 -6.29 -6.59 -31.03
N ARG A 306 -6.34 -7.91 -30.83
CA ARG A 306 -7.50 -8.72 -31.27
C ARG A 306 -8.80 -8.32 -30.57
N MET A 307 -8.74 -7.86 -29.32
CA MET A 307 -9.91 -7.37 -28.59
C MET A 307 -10.38 -6.02 -29.13
N LEU A 308 -9.46 -5.10 -29.43
CA LEU A 308 -9.75 -3.78 -29.97
C LEU A 308 -10.23 -3.83 -31.42
N ASP A 309 -9.64 -4.73 -32.26
CA ASP A 309 -9.99 -4.95 -33.66
C ASP A 309 -11.19 -5.92 -33.83
N ASN A 310 -11.92 -6.23 -32.75
CA ASN A 310 -13.03 -7.18 -32.81
C ASN A 310 -14.14 -6.69 -33.78
N PRO A 311 -14.41 -7.40 -34.89
CA PRO A 311 -15.40 -6.99 -35.86
C PRO A 311 -16.85 -6.99 -35.33
N LEU A 312 -17.07 -7.59 -34.15
CA LEU A 312 -18.35 -7.54 -33.47
C LEU A 312 -18.52 -6.23 -32.66
N LEU A 313 -17.46 -5.44 -32.50
CA LEU A 313 -17.52 -4.06 -31.98
C LEU A 313 -17.69 -3.13 -33.20
N PRO A 314 -18.88 -2.70 -33.54
CA PRO A 314 -19.10 -1.85 -34.72
C PRO A 314 -18.74 -0.39 -34.46
N VAL A 315 -17.66 -0.15 -33.69
CA VAL A 315 -17.14 1.15 -33.31
C VAL A 315 -15.68 1.23 -33.73
N ASP A 316 -15.32 2.30 -34.37
CA ASP A 316 -13.92 2.58 -34.73
C ASP A 316 -13.16 3.01 -33.46
N VAL A 317 -12.58 2.03 -32.78
CA VAL A 317 -11.86 2.23 -31.52
C VAL A 317 -10.62 3.09 -31.73
N GLU A 318 -9.92 2.93 -32.86
CA GLU A 318 -8.75 3.75 -33.21
C GLU A 318 -9.14 5.23 -33.36
N CYS A 319 -10.27 5.50 -34.02
CA CYS A 319 -10.79 6.87 -34.16
C CYS A 319 -11.10 7.50 -32.80
N ILE A 320 -11.71 6.72 -31.88
CA ILE A 320 -12.02 7.20 -30.51
C ILE A 320 -10.72 7.56 -29.79
N PHE A 321 -9.75 6.63 -29.70
CA PHE A 321 -8.47 6.90 -29.03
C PHE A 321 -7.74 8.07 -29.67
N SER A 322 -7.65 8.11 -31.02
CA SER A 322 -6.93 9.17 -31.75
C SER A 322 -7.55 10.56 -31.58
N SER A 323 -8.82 10.61 -31.20
CA SER A 323 -9.50 11.89 -30.92
C SER A 323 -9.23 12.43 -29.53
N ILE A 324 -8.75 11.62 -28.59
CA ILE A 324 -8.45 12.02 -27.21
C ILE A 324 -6.96 12.44 -27.14
N ASP A 325 -6.70 13.70 -26.84
CA ASP A 325 -5.35 14.23 -26.64
C ASP A 325 -5.43 15.37 -25.60
N GLY A 326 -5.14 15.02 -24.35
CA GLY A 326 -5.25 15.95 -23.24
C GLY A 326 -5.74 15.30 -21.94
N ASP A 327 -6.29 16.14 -21.07
CA ASP A 327 -6.82 15.69 -19.79
C ASP A 327 -8.10 14.87 -19.97
N PHE A 328 -8.23 13.82 -19.17
CA PHE A 328 -9.48 13.12 -18.93
C PHE A 328 -9.75 13.06 -17.43
N ALA A 329 -11.01 13.00 -17.04
CA ALA A 329 -11.40 12.86 -15.64
C ALA A 329 -12.76 12.20 -15.51
N ILE A 330 -12.94 11.51 -14.39
CA ILE A 330 -14.23 10.97 -13.95
C ILE A 330 -14.52 11.46 -12.54
N GLY A 331 -15.75 11.88 -12.28
CA GLY A 331 -16.19 12.28 -10.97
C GLY A 331 -17.55 11.69 -10.63
N ASN A 332 -17.78 11.52 -9.31
CA ASN A 332 -19.02 10.99 -8.75
C ASN A 332 -19.42 11.80 -7.52
N ALA A 333 -20.66 12.27 -7.45
CA ALA A 333 -21.16 13.00 -6.28
C ALA A 333 -21.54 12.06 -5.11
N SER A 334 -21.77 10.78 -5.38
CA SER A 334 -22.10 9.79 -4.36
C SER A 334 -21.92 8.38 -4.90
N VAL A 335 -21.15 7.57 -4.20
CA VAL A 335 -20.94 6.14 -4.53
C VAL A 335 -22.27 5.34 -4.49
N LEU A 336 -23.25 5.79 -3.71
CA LEU A 336 -24.54 5.10 -3.56
C LEU A 336 -25.44 5.25 -4.77
N THR A 337 -25.35 6.36 -5.49
CA THR A 337 -26.24 6.64 -6.61
C THR A 337 -25.76 6.02 -7.91
N GLY A 338 -24.53 5.57 -7.97
CA GLY A 338 -23.88 5.08 -9.20
C GLY A 338 -23.85 6.13 -10.34
N LYS A 339 -24.12 7.41 -10.01
CA LYS A 339 -24.10 8.50 -11.00
C LYS A 339 -22.68 8.98 -11.20
N TYR A 340 -22.25 9.12 -12.44
CA TYR A 340 -20.92 9.60 -12.79
C TYR A 340 -20.96 10.63 -13.93
N LEU A 341 -19.91 11.43 -13.99
CA LEU A 341 -19.63 12.36 -15.07
C LEU A 341 -18.18 12.18 -15.47
N LEU A 342 -17.96 11.86 -16.74
CA LEU A 342 -16.65 11.76 -17.36
C LEU A 342 -16.47 12.92 -18.32
N TYR A 343 -15.30 13.51 -18.32
CA TYR A 343 -14.82 14.44 -19.34
C TYR A 343 -13.51 13.95 -19.94
N ALA A 344 -13.27 14.29 -21.22
CA ALA A 344 -11.98 14.14 -21.85
C ALA A 344 -11.78 15.27 -22.89
N ASP A 345 -10.60 15.87 -22.91
CA ASP A 345 -10.23 16.82 -23.97
C ASP A 345 -10.08 16.07 -25.29
N VAL A 346 -10.72 16.58 -26.35
CA VAL A 346 -10.70 15.97 -27.67
C VAL A 346 -10.27 16.95 -28.75
N THR A 347 -9.55 16.46 -29.75
CA THR A 347 -9.08 17.24 -30.89
C THR A 347 -10.17 17.49 -31.93
N ASN A 348 -11.12 16.54 -32.04
CA ASN A 348 -12.24 16.55 -32.98
C ASN A 348 -13.42 15.75 -32.43
N ASN A 349 -14.52 15.69 -33.16
CA ASN A 349 -15.73 14.94 -32.85
C ASN A 349 -16.05 13.83 -33.87
N ASP A 350 -15.14 13.49 -34.78
CA ASP A 350 -15.36 12.54 -35.87
C ASP A 350 -15.74 11.15 -35.36
N PHE A 351 -15.22 10.72 -34.21
CA PHE A 351 -15.56 9.46 -33.58
C PHE A 351 -17.07 9.33 -33.26
N LEU A 352 -17.79 10.44 -33.14
CA LEU A 352 -19.24 10.40 -32.91
C LEU A 352 -20.01 9.80 -34.09
N LYS A 353 -19.47 9.93 -35.33
CA LYS A 353 -20.04 9.31 -36.54
C LYS A 353 -20.07 7.80 -36.44
N THR A 354 -19.13 7.21 -35.72
CA THR A 354 -19.08 5.76 -35.47
C THR A 354 -20.32 5.28 -34.74
N PHE A 355 -20.78 6.08 -33.77
CA PHE A 355 -22.02 5.75 -33.03
C PHE A 355 -23.28 5.90 -33.89
N GLU A 356 -23.30 6.82 -34.86
CA GLU A 356 -24.41 6.91 -35.84
C GLU A 356 -24.49 5.64 -36.69
N GLY A 357 -23.36 5.06 -37.06
CA GLY A 357 -23.27 3.79 -37.82
C GLY A 357 -23.84 2.58 -37.03
N LEU A 358 -23.99 2.67 -35.70
CA LEU A 358 -24.59 1.62 -34.89
C LEU A 358 -26.10 1.53 -35.03
N ARG A 359 -26.80 2.58 -35.45
CA ARG A 359 -28.28 2.62 -35.45
C ARG A 359 -28.94 1.44 -36.14
N PRO A 360 -28.48 0.97 -37.33
CA PRO A 360 -29.08 -0.20 -37.99
C PRO A 360 -28.95 -1.47 -37.15
N LEU A 361 -27.79 -1.63 -36.45
CA LEU A 361 -27.56 -2.80 -35.59
C LEU A 361 -28.39 -2.73 -34.31
N LEU A 362 -28.54 -1.55 -33.73
CA LEU A 362 -29.37 -1.35 -32.54
C LEU A 362 -30.84 -1.62 -32.82
N ALA A 363 -31.33 -1.37 -34.04
CA ALA A 363 -32.68 -1.71 -34.45
C ALA A 363 -32.94 -3.23 -34.36
N LEU A 364 -31.90 -4.07 -34.53
CA LEU A 364 -32.04 -5.54 -34.40
C LEU A 364 -32.27 -5.99 -32.93
N THR A 365 -32.05 -5.11 -31.96
CA THR A 365 -32.34 -5.41 -30.53
C THR A 365 -33.86 -5.33 -30.18
N GLY A 366 -34.71 -5.08 -31.16
CA GLY A 366 -36.15 -4.92 -30.92
C GLY A 366 -36.49 -3.70 -30.05
N GLY A 367 -35.66 -2.68 -30.04
CA GLY A 367 -35.84 -1.46 -29.25
C GLY A 367 -35.33 -1.53 -27.81
N GLN A 368 -34.68 -2.62 -27.42
CA GLN A 368 -34.06 -2.74 -26.08
C GLN A 368 -32.90 -1.78 -25.91
N ILE A 369 -32.18 -1.48 -27.00
CA ILE A 369 -31.13 -0.47 -27.03
C ILE A 369 -31.48 0.53 -28.13
N THR A 370 -31.55 1.82 -27.78
CA THR A 370 -31.78 2.91 -28.74
C THR A 370 -30.68 3.97 -28.64
N LEU A 371 -30.43 4.64 -29.75
CA LEU A 371 -29.51 5.77 -29.84
C LEU A 371 -30.28 6.94 -30.47
N ASP A 372 -30.61 7.93 -29.65
CA ASP A 372 -31.31 9.12 -30.06
C ASP A 372 -30.39 10.32 -30.14
N LYS A 373 -30.63 11.25 -31.04
CA LYS A 373 -29.95 12.53 -31.08
C LYS A 373 -30.45 13.41 -29.93
N TRP A 374 -29.53 13.88 -29.07
CA TRP A 374 -29.82 14.76 -27.94
C TRP A 374 -29.57 16.25 -28.26
N GLY A 375 -28.52 16.51 -29.05
CA GLY A 375 -28.11 17.83 -29.54
C GLY A 375 -27.32 17.72 -30.86
N GLU A 376 -26.64 18.78 -31.28
CA GLU A 376 -25.92 18.79 -32.56
C GLU A 376 -24.82 17.71 -32.59
N SER A 377 -24.00 17.61 -31.54
CA SER A 377 -22.95 16.62 -31.33
C SER A 377 -23.15 15.83 -30.05
N GLU A 378 -24.39 15.48 -29.75
CA GLU A 378 -24.79 14.84 -28.50
C GLU A 378 -25.83 13.75 -28.74
N TYR A 379 -25.74 12.69 -27.96
CA TYR A 379 -26.56 11.51 -28.07
C TYR A 379 -27.07 11.05 -26.72
N LEU A 380 -28.25 10.38 -26.75
CA LEU A 380 -28.82 9.63 -25.64
C LEU A 380 -28.88 8.15 -26.07
N MET A 381 -28.11 7.33 -25.40
CA MET A 381 -28.22 5.87 -25.51
C MET A 381 -29.11 5.36 -24.36
N ARG A 382 -30.21 4.70 -24.69
CA ARG A 382 -31.04 3.98 -23.71
C ARG A 382 -30.71 2.51 -23.80
N THR A 383 -30.50 1.90 -22.65
CA THR A 383 -30.22 0.46 -22.55
C THR A 383 -31.02 -0.15 -21.43
N TYR A 384 -31.04 -1.47 -21.31
CA TYR A 384 -31.61 -2.18 -20.17
C TYR A 384 -31.04 -1.73 -18.82
N TYR A 385 -29.74 -1.34 -18.81
CA TYR A 385 -29.02 -0.91 -17.60
C TYR A 385 -29.19 0.58 -17.26
N GLY A 386 -29.87 1.35 -18.10
CA GLY A 386 -30.12 2.77 -17.91
C GLY A 386 -29.84 3.63 -19.12
N ASN A 387 -29.91 4.92 -18.91
CA ASN A 387 -29.70 5.96 -19.91
C ASN A 387 -28.30 6.54 -19.79
N PHE A 388 -27.63 6.73 -20.92
CA PHE A 388 -26.32 7.34 -21.01
C PHE A 388 -26.36 8.50 -21.99
N TRP A 389 -25.99 9.68 -21.52
CA TRP A 389 -25.82 10.88 -22.34
C TRP A 389 -24.35 11.06 -22.64
N PHE A 390 -24.01 11.30 -23.88
CA PHE A 390 -22.64 11.57 -24.29
C PHE A 390 -22.61 12.50 -25.50
N GLY A 391 -21.51 13.22 -25.63
CA GLY A 391 -21.32 14.14 -26.76
C GLY A 391 -20.12 15.03 -26.57
N VAL A 392 -19.92 15.95 -27.49
CA VAL A 392 -18.81 16.90 -27.47
C VAL A 392 -19.35 18.34 -27.35
N LYS A 393 -18.89 19.03 -26.30
CA LYS A 393 -19.12 20.47 -26.08
C LYS A 393 -17.78 21.16 -25.83
N ASN A 394 -17.51 22.27 -26.52
CA ASN A 394 -16.30 23.07 -26.30
C ASN A 394 -14.99 22.24 -26.38
N LYS A 395 -14.89 21.34 -27.38
CA LYS A 395 -13.77 20.40 -27.55
C LYS A 395 -13.57 19.44 -26.37
N ARG A 396 -14.64 19.13 -25.63
CA ARG A 396 -14.64 18.15 -24.57
C ARG A 396 -15.71 17.10 -24.81
N LEU A 397 -15.31 15.86 -24.85
CA LEU A 397 -16.21 14.75 -24.70
C LEU A 397 -16.76 14.76 -23.28
N TYR A 398 -18.05 14.55 -23.12
CA TYR A 398 -18.63 14.18 -21.83
C TYR A 398 -19.42 12.87 -21.95
N VAL A 399 -19.45 12.11 -20.87
CA VAL A 399 -20.29 10.91 -20.73
C VAL A 399 -20.88 10.92 -19.32
N THR A 400 -22.18 10.73 -19.22
CA THR A 400 -22.87 10.66 -17.91
C THR A 400 -24.12 9.78 -17.98
N ASN A 401 -24.47 9.18 -16.85
CA ASN A 401 -25.76 8.51 -16.66
C ASN A 401 -26.77 9.38 -15.88
N ASN A 402 -26.53 10.68 -15.80
CA ASN A 402 -27.39 11.64 -15.11
C ASN A 402 -27.87 12.74 -16.08
N ARG A 403 -29.17 12.86 -16.26
CA ARG A 403 -29.79 13.83 -17.17
C ARG A 403 -29.40 15.28 -16.83
N THR A 404 -29.46 15.67 -15.55
CA THR A 404 -29.13 17.03 -15.12
C THR A 404 -27.69 17.39 -15.49
N TRP A 405 -26.74 16.48 -15.29
CA TRP A 405 -25.34 16.69 -15.67
C TRP A 405 -25.14 16.73 -17.19
N ALA A 406 -25.95 16.03 -17.95
CA ALA A 406 -25.94 16.15 -19.41
C ALA A 406 -26.43 17.54 -19.88
N GLU A 407 -27.50 18.06 -19.26
CA GLU A 407 -28.01 19.40 -19.55
C GLU A 407 -27.00 20.49 -19.18
N GLU A 408 -26.28 20.32 -18.06
CA GLU A 408 -25.23 21.21 -17.60
C GLU A 408 -23.83 20.93 -18.18
N ALA A 409 -23.66 19.94 -19.05
CA ALA A 409 -22.38 19.58 -19.60
C ALA A 409 -21.67 20.77 -20.28
N GLY A 410 -20.39 20.94 -19.98
CA GLY A 410 -19.58 22.07 -20.46
C GLY A 410 -19.68 23.34 -19.62
N ARG A 411 -20.47 23.34 -18.53
CA ARG A 411 -20.55 24.46 -17.58
C ARG A 411 -19.43 24.32 -16.53
N THR A 412 -18.83 25.47 -16.18
CA THR A 412 -17.91 25.59 -15.05
C THR A 412 -18.65 26.03 -13.78
N TYR A 413 -18.14 25.63 -12.61
CA TYR A 413 -18.72 25.95 -11.32
C TYR A 413 -17.83 26.90 -10.54
N GLY A 414 -18.37 27.96 -9.93
CA GLY A 414 -17.61 28.88 -9.08
C GLY A 414 -17.08 28.20 -7.80
N ALA A 415 -17.84 27.26 -7.24
CA ALA A 415 -17.40 26.40 -6.15
C ALA A 415 -17.04 25.00 -6.69
N SER A 416 -16.04 24.95 -7.56
CA SER A 416 -15.56 23.72 -8.21
C SER A 416 -14.54 22.96 -7.36
N LEU A 417 -14.05 21.82 -7.86
CA LEU A 417 -12.92 21.11 -7.26
C LEU A 417 -11.60 21.91 -7.35
N ALA A 418 -11.48 22.88 -8.23
CA ALA A 418 -10.28 23.71 -8.35
C ALA A 418 -9.94 24.54 -7.09
N VAL A 419 -10.89 24.71 -6.16
CA VAL A 419 -10.66 25.41 -4.89
C VAL A 419 -10.28 24.47 -3.74
N LYS A 420 -10.17 23.18 -3.99
CA LYS A 420 -9.78 22.19 -2.96
C LYS A 420 -8.30 22.28 -2.63
N PRO A 421 -7.90 21.99 -1.37
CA PRO A 421 -6.50 22.08 -0.96
C PRO A 421 -5.54 21.29 -1.86
N TRP A 422 -5.95 20.13 -2.32
CA TRP A 422 -5.16 19.23 -3.17
C TRP A 422 -5.17 19.58 -4.67
N ALA A 423 -5.96 20.59 -5.09
CA ALA A 423 -6.11 20.90 -6.52
C ALA A 423 -4.80 21.34 -7.22
N ALA A 424 -3.87 21.91 -6.46
CA ALA A 424 -2.55 22.29 -7.00
C ALA A 424 -1.69 21.07 -7.32
N GLU A 425 -1.76 20.02 -6.49
CA GLU A 425 -0.99 18.78 -6.59
C GLU A 425 -1.35 17.99 -7.87
N VAL A 426 -2.60 18.11 -8.35
CA VAL A 426 -3.07 17.44 -9.57
C VAL A 426 -2.15 17.67 -10.75
N LYS A 427 -1.61 18.89 -10.91
CA LYS A 427 -0.80 19.26 -12.08
C LYS A 427 0.60 18.64 -12.10
N GLU A 428 1.06 18.12 -10.99
CA GLU A 428 2.38 17.46 -10.89
C GLU A 428 2.29 15.98 -11.25
N ASN A 429 1.07 15.49 -11.41
CA ASN A 429 0.76 14.07 -11.57
C ASN A 429 0.31 13.71 -12.98
N ARG A 430 0.63 12.51 -13.44
CA ARG A 430 0.12 11.89 -14.67
C ARG A 430 -1.24 11.24 -14.47
N LEU A 431 -1.45 10.69 -13.27
CA LEU A 431 -2.73 10.23 -12.75
C LEU A 431 -2.89 10.79 -11.33
N PHE A 432 -4.08 11.24 -11.01
CA PHE A 432 -4.44 11.70 -9.69
C PHE A 432 -5.85 11.26 -9.35
N ALA A 433 -6.07 10.84 -8.11
CA ALA A 433 -7.41 10.57 -7.61
C ALA A 433 -7.59 11.12 -6.20
N SER A 434 -8.80 11.57 -5.89
CA SER A 434 -9.17 12.03 -4.55
C SER A 434 -10.54 11.49 -4.14
N VAL A 435 -10.62 11.00 -2.91
CA VAL A 435 -11.87 10.59 -2.27
C VAL A 435 -12.14 11.48 -1.06
N ASN A 436 -13.29 12.12 -1.02
CA ASN A 436 -13.74 12.88 0.15
C ASN A 436 -14.27 11.91 1.22
N LEU A 437 -13.40 11.54 2.16
CA LEU A 437 -13.71 10.59 3.23
C LEU A 437 -14.71 11.15 4.24
N SER A 438 -14.76 12.48 4.43
CA SER A 438 -15.77 13.10 5.28
C SER A 438 -17.17 12.85 4.75
N MET A 439 -17.39 13.03 3.45
CA MET A 439 -18.69 12.74 2.81
C MET A 439 -19.00 11.26 2.82
N LEU A 440 -18.01 10.41 2.55
CA LEU A 440 -18.17 8.96 2.61
C LEU A 440 -18.58 8.50 4.02
N GLY A 441 -17.95 9.04 5.06
CA GLY A 441 -18.30 8.77 6.45
C GLY A 441 -19.73 9.14 6.81
N GLU A 442 -20.25 10.27 6.32
CA GLU A 442 -21.65 10.67 6.50
C GLU A 442 -22.62 9.71 5.81
N VAL A 443 -22.29 9.30 4.58
CA VAL A 443 -23.08 8.31 3.85
C VAL A 443 -23.14 6.98 4.62
N MET A 444 -22.00 6.50 5.12
CA MET A 444 -21.94 5.26 5.88
C MET A 444 -22.75 5.31 7.20
N LYS A 445 -22.76 6.45 7.87
CA LYS A 445 -23.62 6.66 9.08
C LYS A 445 -25.09 6.50 8.76
N ASN A 446 -25.53 7.10 7.66
CA ASN A 446 -26.94 7.16 7.31
C ASN A 446 -27.50 5.82 6.81
N TYR A 447 -26.69 4.96 6.21
CA TYR A 447 -27.14 3.73 5.54
C TYR A 447 -26.81 2.43 6.28
N HIS A 448 -26.21 2.47 7.47
CA HIS A 448 -25.90 1.29 8.30
C HIS A 448 -25.21 0.15 7.53
N TYR A 449 -24.36 0.48 6.56
CA TYR A 449 -23.62 -0.51 5.77
C TYR A 449 -22.68 -1.34 6.63
N ASN A 450 -22.78 -2.67 6.55
CA ASN A 450 -21.78 -3.59 7.09
C ASN A 450 -20.69 -3.78 6.04
N LEU A 451 -19.52 -3.18 6.26
CA LEU A 451 -18.37 -3.23 5.32
C LEU A 451 -17.60 -4.54 5.40
N THR A 452 -17.41 -5.04 6.62
CA THR A 452 -16.53 -6.18 6.88
C THR A 452 -17.28 -7.44 7.32
N GLY A 453 -18.59 -7.32 7.57
CA GLY A 453 -19.39 -8.38 8.17
C GLY A 453 -19.12 -8.60 9.67
N ASN A 454 -18.14 -7.88 10.24
CA ASN A 454 -17.84 -7.89 11.67
C ASN A 454 -18.23 -6.56 12.30
N LYS A 455 -19.17 -6.60 13.24
CA LYS A 455 -19.74 -5.41 13.89
C LYS A 455 -18.71 -4.55 14.63
N GLN A 456 -17.71 -5.18 15.28
CA GLN A 456 -16.66 -4.46 16.00
C GLN A 456 -15.70 -3.77 15.03
N THR A 457 -15.28 -4.46 13.97
CA THR A 457 -14.42 -3.91 12.93
C THR A 457 -15.12 -2.77 12.19
N ASP A 458 -16.41 -2.91 11.88
CA ASP A 458 -17.19 -1.84 11.25
C ASP A 458 -17.33 -0.61 12.15
N MET A 459 -17.47 -0.81 13.46
CA MET A 459 -17.52 0.28 14.43
C MET A 459 -16.17 1.02 14.50
N ALA A 460 -15.06 0.30 14.57
CA ALA A 460 -13.72 0.87 14.58
C ALA A 460 -13.43 1.65 13.27
N LEU A 461 -13.77 1.09 12.12
CA LEU A 461 -13.67 1.77 10.82
C LEU A 461 -14.47 3.07 10.77
N ARG A 462 -15.70 3.07 11.27
CA ARG A 462 -16.56 4.27 11.34
C ARG A 462 -15.96 5.33 12.27
N MET A 463 -15.42 4.93 13.42
CA MET A 463 -14.71 5.84 14.32
C MET A 463 -13.49 6.47 13.63
N MET A 464 -12.68 5.66 12.96
CA MET A 464 -11.53 6.15 12.20
C MET A 464 -11.96 7.10 11.07
N MET A 465 -12.97 6.76 10.26
CA MET A 465 -13.46 7.58 9.15
C MET A 465 -13.91 8.99 9.58
N ASN A 466 -14.31 9.16 10.85
CA ASN A 466 -14.67 10.48 11.36
C ASN A 466 -13.47 11.44 11.45
N HIS A 467 -12.26 10.93 11.54
CA HIS A 467 -11.04 11.72 11.65
C HIS A 467 -10.40 12.07 10.30
N PHE A 468 -10.81 11.40 9.21
CA PHE A 468 -10.23 11.63 7.88
C PHE A 468 -11.02 12.65 7.06
N GLU A 469 -10.31 13.42 6.26
CA GLU A 469 -10.87 14.40 5.32
C GLU A 469 -10.82 13.90 3.89
N TYR A 470 -9.63 13.56 3.40
CA TYR A 470 -9.39 13.06 2.04
C TYR A 470 -8.46 11.86 2.04
N LEU A 471 -8.62 11.04 1.00
CA LEU A 471 -7.62 10.09 0.52
C LEU A 471 -7.22 10.54 -0.87
N ASN A 472 -5.97 10.95 -1.05
CA ASN A 472 -5.38 11.29 -2.34
C ASN A 472 -4.47 10.18 -2.81
N VAL A 473 -4.47 9.91 -4.10
CA VAL A 473 -3.57 8.99 -4.78
C VAL A 473 -2.91 9.74 -5.93
N GLU A 474 -1.60 9.74 -5.93
CA GLU A 474 -0.76 10.51 -6.80
C GLU A 474 0.18 9.60 -7.59
N MET A 475 0.33 9.85 -8.87
CA MET A 475 1.24 9.12 -9.74
C MET A 475 1.99 10.10 -10.65
N PRO A 476 3.07 10.69 -10.17
CA PRO A 476 3.89 11.61 -10.98
C PRO A 476 4.66 10.88 -12.07
N ASP A 477 4.97 9.61 -11.84
CA ASP A 477 5.67 8.71 -12.74
C ASP A 477 5.13 7.28 -12.57
N TRP A 478 5.09 6.47 -13.64
CA TRP A 478 4.59 5.09 -13.58
C TRP A 478 5.41 4.14 -12.71
N ARG A 479 6.61 4.57 -12.28
CA ARG A 479 7.46 3.85 -11.33
C ARG A 479 7.24 4.29 -9.89
N LYS A 480 6.55 5.41 -9.67
CA LYS A 480 6.38 6.03 -8.35
C LYS A 480 4.92 6.38 -8.12
N GLY A 481 4.45 6.08 -6.93
CA GLY A 481 3.12 6.48 -6.47
C GLY A 481 3.18 6.97 -5.04
N GLU A 482 2.30 7.88 -4.71
CA GLU A 482 2.07 8.35 -3.36
C GLU A 482 0.59 8.27 -3.02
N MET A 483 0.28 7.90 -1.80
CA MET A 483 -1.07 7.91 -1.25
C MET A 483 -1.04 8.70 0.05
N GLU A 484 -1.83 9.75 0.12
CA GLU A 484 -1.99 10.55 1.31
C GLU A 484 -3.36 10.33 1.95
N LEU A 485 -3.36 9.91 3.19
CA LEU A 485 -4.55 9.84 4.03
C LEU A 485 -4.57 11.07 4.93
N VAL A 486 -5.36 12.07 4.56
CA VAL A 486 -5.36 13.40 5.17
C VAL A 486 -6.34 13.44 6.34
N LEU A 487 -5.88 13.87 7.52
CA LEU A 487 -6.68 14.06 8.72
C LEU A 487 -7.42 15.41 8.69
N LYS A 488 -8.62 15.46 9.31
CA LYS A 488 -9.35 16.73 9.55
C LYS A 488 -8.58 17.65 10.47
N ASP A 489 -8.03 17.11 11.56
CA ASP A 489 -7.14 17.83 12.47
C ASP A 489 -5.71 17.76 11.91
N LYS A 490 -5.24 18.88 11.34
CA LYS A 490 -3.91 19.00 10.74
C LYS A 490 -2.75 18.97 11.76
N LYS A 491 -3.07 18.99 13.05
CA LYS A 491 -2.08 18.90 14.13
C LYS A 491 -2.03 17.50 14.76
N ALA A 492 -3.03 16.67 14.51
CA ALA A 492 -3.07 15.31 15.02
C ALA A 492 -2.11 14.39 14.25
N ASN A 493 -1.60 13.36 14.93
CA ASN A 493 -0.93 12.22 14.32
C ASN A 493 -1.84 11.00 14.42
N LEU A 494 -1.88 10.16 13.37
CA LEU A 494 -2.74 8.98 13.35
C LEU A 494 -2.42 8.01 14.50
N LEU A 495 -1.14 7.83 14.84
CA LEU A 495 -0.75 6.96 15.96
C LEU A 495 -1.31 7.46 17.28
N GLN A 496 -1.32 8.80 17.52
CA GLN A 496 -1.94 9.40 18.70
C GLN A 496 -3.47 9.17 18.72
N LEU A 497 -4.12 9.26 17.55
CA LEU A 497 -5.55 8.97 17.47
C LEU A 497 -5.86 7.52 17.80
N ILE A 498 -5.02 6.57 17.33
CA ILE A 498 -5.15 5.15 17.68
C ILE A 498 -5.00 4.95 19.19
N VAL A 499 -3.99 5.57 19.83
CA VAL A 499 -3.80 5.51 21.29
C VAL A 499 -5.03 6.04 22.03
N LYS A 500 -5.58 7.19 21.63
CA LYS A 500 -6.81 7.75 22.22
C LYS A 500 -8.03 6.85 22.03
N MET A 501 -8.14 6.14 20.91
CA MET A 501 -9.22 5.17 20.68
C MET A 501 -9.07 3.95 21.59
N LEU A 502 -7.87 3.44 21.77
CA LEU A 502 -7.58 2.32 22.69
C LEU A 502 -7.82 2.70 24.16
N GLU A 503 -7.69 3.97 24.53
CA GLU A 503 -8.09 4.45 25.85
C GLU A 503 -9.60 4.31 26.08
N GLN A 504 -10.44 4.40 25.05
CA GLN A 504 -11.90 4.37 25.18
C GLN A 504 -12.49 2.94 25.17
N ILE A 505 -11.71 1.96 24.76
CA ILE A 505 -12.05 0.53 24.77
C ILE A 505 -11.62 -0.11 26.09
#